data_8d917c18a44792bcbe09b7c3636ae347
#
_entry.id   8d917c18a44792bcbe09b7c3636ae347
#
_cell.length_a   1.000
_cell.length_b   1.000
_cell.length_c   1.000
_cell.angle_alpha   90.00
_cell.angle_beta   90.00
_cell.angle_gamma   90.00
#
_symmetry.space_group_name_H-M   'P 1'
#
loop_
_entity.id
_entity.type
_entity.pdbx_description
1 polymer ?
#
loop_
_entity_poly.entity_id
_entity_poly.type
_entity_poly.pdbx_seq_one_letter_code
_entity_poly.pdbx_strand_id
1 'polypeptide(L)'
;YLINDACVLLGKPLVYGSIFQFEGQASVFYAGQGPCYRCLYPEPPPPGLVPSCAEGGVVGVLPGIIGTIQAAEAIKLIVGGSESLIGRLLLFDVWQMKQRELRLERDPGCPVCGEHPSIHALIDYEEFCGLKPDESEAPIESVTALELHAWIEEGKPLQLIDIREPHERAIAKFPQAKVMPLGQIVRRIDEFDPTVDAVFLCKIGQRSIFAIRALQRAGYQGRVMNLKDGLNAWARDVDTRLPQY
;
A
#
# COMPACT_ATOMS: atom_id res chain seq x y z
N TYR A 1 1.15 -4.85 12.24
CA TYR A 1 1.08 -4.12 13.52
C TYR A 1 0.42 -4.96 14.60
N LEU A 2 -0.76 -5.56 14.35
CA LEU A 2 -1.43 -6.46 15.29
C LEU A 2 -0.49 -7.58 15.78
N ILE A 3 0.16 -8.28 14.85
CA ILE A 3 1.05 -9.40 15.20
C ILE A 3 2.26 -8.89 15.99
N ASN A 4 2.86 -7.76 15.59
CA ASN A 4 3.97 -7.16 16.31
C ASN A 4 3.60 -6.82 17.75
N ASP A 5 2.49 -6.12 17.94
CA ASP A 5 2.07 -5.66 19.26
C ASP A 5 1.71 -6.85 20.15
N ALA A 6 1.03 -7.85 19.62
CA ALA A 6 0.76 -9.11 20.32
C ALA A 6 2.06 -9.81 20.74
N CYS A 7 3.06 -9.90 19.85
CA CYS A 7 4.36 -10.48 20.18
C CYS A 7 5.08 -9.71 21.28
N VAL A 8 5.08 -8.37 21.22
CA VAL A 8 5.70 -7.54 22.26
C VAL A 8 5.01 -7.73 23.61
N LEU A 9 3.68 -7.66 23.66
CA LEU A 9 2.89 -7.81 24.89
C LEU A 9 3.03 -9.20 25.50
N LEU A 10 3.22 -10.23 24.68
CA LEU A 10 3.41 -11.63 25.12
C LEU A 10 4.89 -11.98 25.35
N GLY A 11 5.83 -11.06 25.12
CA GLY A 11 7.26 -11.34 25.23
C GLY A 11 7.75 -12.41 24.25
N LYS A 12 7.18 -12.45 23.03
CA LYS A 12 7.52 -13.42 21.98
C LYS A 12 8.29 -12.76 20.84
N PRO A 13 9.26 -13.46 20.21
CA PRO A 13 9.87 -12.97 18.97
C PRO A 13 8.90 -13.04 17.80
N LEU A 14 8.98 -12.06 16.92
CA LEU A 14 8.31 -12.04 15.62
C LEU A 14 9.33 -12.31 14.52
N VAL A 15 9.23 -13.45 13.84
CA VAL A 15 10.05 -13.74 12.66
C VAL A 15 9.38 -13.12 11.45
N TYR A 16 9.89 -11.97 11.04
CA TYR A 16 9.32 -11.12 9.99
C TYR A 16 9.84 -11.49 8.61
N GLY A 17 8.96 -11.49 7.63
CA GLY A 17 9.26 -11.55 6.21
C GLY A 17 8.30 -10.68 5.42
N SER A 18 8.81 -9.96 4.44
CA SER A 18 8.04 -9.14 3.51
C SER A 18 8.60 -9.29 2.10
N ILE A 19 7.73 -9.17 1.10
CA ILE A 19 8.08 -9.26 -0.30
C ILE A 19 7.34 -8.19 -1.09
N PHE A 20 8.03 -7.60 -2.08
CA PHE A 20 7.45 -6.64 -3.00
C PHE A 20 8.19 -6.69 -4.34
N GLN A 21 7.48 -6.96 -5.43
CA GLN A 21 8.05 -7.09 -6.78
C GLN A 21 9.24 -8.07 -6.86
N PHE A 22 10.46 -7.56 -6.85
CA PHE A 22 11.72 -8.31 -6.92
C PHE A 22 12.50 -8.30 -5.61
N GLU A 23 12.00 -7.59 -4.60
CA GLU A 23 12.69 -7.39 -3.33
C GLU A 23 12.02 -8.17 -2.20
N GLY A 24 12.82 -8.79 -1.35
CA GLY A 24 12.41 -9.44 -0.14
C GLY A 24 13.13 -8.88 1.08
N GLN A 25 12.47 -8.95 2.22
CA GLN A 25 13.01 -8.51 3.49
C GLN A 25 12.79 -9.59 4.54
N ALA A 26 13.76 -9.76 5.44
CA ALA A 26 13.62 -10.64 6.60
C ALA A 26 14.30 -10.01 7.82
N SER A 27 13.70 -10.21 8.99
CA SER A 27 14.23 -9.75 10.28
C SER A 27 13.65 -10.59 11.43
N VAL A 28 14.20 -10.44 12.62
CA VAL A 28 13.58 -10.90 13.85
C VAL A 28 13.36 -9.70 14.77
N PHE A 29 12.12 -9.39 15.02
CA PHE A 29 11.73 -8.34 15.97
C PHE A 29 11.48 -8.99 17.33
N TYR A 30 12.27 -8.61 18.35
CA TYR A 30 12.15 -9.17 19.69
C TYR A 30 12.40 -8.10 20.75
N ALA A 31 11.33 -7.50 21.25
CA ALA A 31 11.40 -6.50 22.31
C ALA A 31 12.13 -7.05 23.55
N GLY A 32 13.04 -6.26 24.14
CA GLY A 32 13.91 -6.69 25.22
C GLY A 32 15.27 -7.23 24.80
N GLN A 33 15.42 -7.73 23.56
CA GLN A 33 16.72 -8.10 22.97
C GLN A 33 17.10 -7.23 21.78
N GLY A 34 16.15 -6.49 21.22
CA GLY A 34 16.35 -5.61 20.07
C GLY A 34 15.11 -4.80 19.77
N PRO A 35 15.02 -4.23 18.55
CA PRO A 35 13.88 -3.45 18.11
C PRO A 35 12.62 -4.32 17.92
N CYS A 36 11.44 -3.70 17.97
CA CYS A 36 10.20 -4.26 17.43
C CYS A 36 9.91 -3.66 16.05
N TYR A 37 8.87 -4.14 15.37
CA TYR A 37 8.47 -3.63 14.06
C TYR A 37 8.15 -2.14 14.06
N ARG A 38 7.53 -1.61 15.13
CA ARG A 38 7.22 -0.19 15.27
C ARG A 38 8.46 0.69 15.48
N CYS A 39 9.60 0.15 15.90
CA CYS A 39 10.84 0.92 15.92
C CYS A 39 11.31 1.28 14.51
N LEU A 40 11.01 0.44 13.51
CA LEU A 40 11.33 0.67 12.11
C LEU A 40 10.21 1.41 11.36
N TYR A 41 8.95 1.03 11.63
CA TYR A 41 7.76 1.59 11.00
C TYR A 41 6.78 2.05 12.10
N PRO A 42 6.93 3.28 12.63
CA PRO A 42 6.08 3.77 13.73
C PRO A 42 4.61 3.86 13.34
N GLU A 43 4.35 4.25 12.10
CA GLU A 43 3.02 4.45 11.53
C GLU A 43 2.87 3.68 10.20
N PRO A 44 1.66 3.20 9.89
CA PRO A 44 1.40 2.59 8.59
C PRO A 44 1.48 3.65 7.49
N PRO A 45 1.89 3.26 6.27
CA PRO A 45 1.77 4.14 5.13
C PRO A 45 0.29 4.49 4.89
N PRO A 46 0.00 5.69 4.37
CA PRO A 46 -1.37 6.03 3.99
C PRO A 46 -1.98 4.94 3.10
N PRO A 47 -3.27 4.60 3.32
CA PRO A 47 -3.95 3.60 2.51
C PRO A 47 -3.82 3.90 1.01
N GLY A 48 -3.58 2.86 0.21
CA GLY A 48 -3.41 2.97 -1.26
C GLY A 48 -2.04 3.48 -1.75
N LEU A 49 -1.15 3.94 -0.85
CA LEU A 49 0.20 4.37 -1.26
C LEU A 49 1.07 3.17 -1.65
N VAL A 50 0.94 2.05 -0.95
CA VAL A 50 1.66 0.82 -1.26
C VAL A 50 0.72 -0.10 -2.04
N PRO A 51 1.01 -0.41 -3.32
CA PRO A 51 0.18 -1.30 -4.11
C PRO A 51 0.20 -2.71 -3.50
N SER A 52 -0.94 -3.40 -3.59
CA SER A 52 -1.04 -4.80 -3.20
C SER A 52 -0.19 -5.70 -4.12
N CYS A 53 0.11 -6.94 -3.69
CA CYS A 53 0.80 -7.90 -4.54
C CYS A 53 0.03 -8.21 -5.85
N ALA A 54 -1.29 -8.09 -5.84
CA ALA A 54 -2.12 -8.25 -7.03
C ALA A 54 -1.95 -7.09 -8.03
N GLU A 55 -1.58 -5.91 -7.55
CA GLU A 55 -1.36 -4.71 -8.37
C GLU A 55 0.10 -4.55 -8.80
N GLY A 56 1.04 -4.70 -7.84
CA GLY A 56 2.48 -4.51 -8.07
C GLY A 56 3.16 -5.75 -8.66
N GLY A 57 2.55 -6.92 -8.53
CA GLY A 57 3.16 -8.20 -8.85
C GLY A 57 4.26 -8.61 -7.85
N VAL A 58 4.61 -9.88 -7.86
CA VAL A 58 5.73 -10.45 -7.09
C VAL A 58 6.32 -11.61 -7.88
N VAL A 59 7.64 -11.70 -7.93
CA VAL A 59 8.33 -12.88 -8.50
C VAL A 59 8.01 -14.11 -7.65
N GLY A 60 7.39 -15.13 -8.26
CA GLY A 60 6.81 -16.28 -7.56
C GLY A 60 7.79 -17.13 -6.73
N VAL A 61 9.09 -17.06 -6.98
CA VAL A 61 10.12 -17.76 -6.20
C VAL A 61 10.51 -17.00 -4.91
N LEU A 62 10.28 -15.69 -4.86
CA LEU A 62 10.71 -14.83 -3.77
C LEU A 62 10.06 -15.20 -2.42
N PRO A 63 8.74 -15.53 -2.34
CA PRO A 63 8.14 -16.05 -1.12
C PRO A 63 8.82 -17.29 -0.57
N GLY A 64 9.28 -18.19 -1.45
CA GLY A 64 10.02 -19.40 -1.05
C GLY A 64 11.38 -19.06 -0.43
N ILE A 65 12.12 -18.12 -1.02
CA ILE A 65 13.43 -17.69 -0.51
C ILE A 65 13.25 -17.04 0.88
N ILE A 66 12.39 -16.06 0.99
CA ILE A 66 12.17 -15.33 2.25
C ILE A 66 11.55 -16.25 3.31
N GLY A 67 10.59 -17.09 2.94
CA GLY A 67 9.98 -18.07 3.85
C GLY A 67 10.99 -19.09 4.40
N THR A 68 11.96 -19.53 3.60
CA THR A 68 13.04 -20.42 4.05
C THR A 68 13.97 -19.69 5.04
N ILE A 69 14.29 -18.43 4.80
CA ILE A 69 15.05 -17.59 5.76
C ILE A 69 14.27 -17.44 7.07
N GLN A 70 12.97 -17.15 7.01
CA GLN A 70 12.13 -17.10 8.22
C GLN A 70 12.15 -18.43 9.00
N ALA A 71 12.04 -19.57 8.29
CA ALA A 71 12.11 -20.88 8.93
C ALA A 71 13.47 -21.12 9.61
N ALA A 72 14.57 -20.73 8.96
CA ALA A 72 15.90 -20.82 9.54
C ALA A 72 16.04 -19.96 10.81
N GLU A 73 15.52 -18.72 10.79
CA GLU A 73 15.52 -17.85 11.97
C GLU A 73 14.68 -18.43 13.12
N ALA A 74 13.50 -19.00 12.81
CA ALA A 74 12.67 -19.66 13.81
C ALA A 74 13.39 -20.86 14.45
N ILE A 75 14.08 -21.68 13.66
CA ILE A 75 14.88 -22.81 14.17
C ILE A 75 16.00 -22.29 15.07
N LYS A 76 16.75 -21.26 14.66
CA LYS A 76 17.81 -20.65 15.49
C LYS A 76 17.29 -20.17 16.84
N LEU A 77 16.14 -19.54 16.88
CA LEU A 77 15.50 -19.08 18.12
C LEU A 77 15.09 -20.25 19.03
N ILE A 78 14.60 -21.34 18.47
CA ILE A 78 14.17 -22.55 19.21
C ILE A 78 15.37 -23.29 19.79
N VAL A 79 16.44 -23.47 19.03
CA VAL A 79 17.61 -24.21 19.47
C VAL A 79 18.62 -23.39 20.28
N GLY A 80 18.36 -22.07 20.45
CA GLY A 80 19.26 -21.18 21.19
C GLY A 80 20.50 -20.76 20.41
N GLY A 81 20.39 -20.64 19.08
CA GLY A 81 21.47 -20.16 18.21
C GLY A 81 21.82 -18.69 18.46
N SER A 82 23.13 -18.37 18.43
CA SER A 82 23.66 -17.07 18.84
C SER A 82 23.57 -15.96 17.79
N GLU A 83 23.32 -16.29 16.51
CA GLU A 83 23.38 -15.33 15.39
C GLU A 83 22.04 -15.25 14.65
N SER A 84 21.02 -14.74 15.35
CA SER A 84 19.72 -14.44 14.70
C SER A 84 19.73 -13.07 14.03
N LEU A 85 18.69 -12.78 13.22
CA LEU A 85 18.47 -11.46 12.62
C LEU A 85 17.87 -10.45 13.62
N ILE A 86 17.99 -10.64 14.93
CA ILE A 86 17.62 -9.62 15.93
C ILE A 86 18.49 -8.37 15.74
N GLY A 87 17.86 -7.20 15.57
CA GLY A 87 18.56 -5.94 15.32
C GLY A 87 19.18 -5.82 13.92
N ARG A 88 18.82 -6.72 13.00
CA ARG A 88 19.28 -6.69 11.61
C ARG A 88 18.10 -6.84 10.64
N LEU A 89 18.09 -6.06 9.56
CA LEU A 89 17.15 -6.22 8.45
C LEU A 89 17.93 -6.71 7.23
N LEU A 90 17.65 -7.92 6.81
CA LEU A 90 18.13 -8.48 5.55
C LEU A 90 17.25 -7.96 4.41
N LEU A 91 17.87 -7.36 3.40
CA LEU A 91 17.28 -6.97 2.13
C LEU A 91 17.83 -7.89 1.04
N PHE A 92 16.96 -8.50 0.26
CA PHE A 92 17.33 -9.41 -0.82
C PHE A 92 16.68 -8.98 -2.14
N ASP A 93 17.50 -8.66 -3.13
CA ASP A 93 17.07 -8.39 -4.50
C ASP A 93 17.26 -9.67 -5.32
N VAL A 94 16.16 -10.34 -5.68
CA VAL A 94 16.19 -11.60 -6.43
C VAL A 94 16.61 -11.40 -7.89
N TRP A 95 16.39 -10.20 -8.46
CA TRP A 95 16.75 -9.92 -9.85
C TRP A 95 18.25 -9.74 -10.03
N GLN A 96 18.89 -9.05 -9.07
CA GLN A 96 20.34 -8.86 -9.08
C GLN A 96 21.10 -9.92 -8.29
N MET A 97 20.40 -10.83 -7.59
CA MET A 97 20.97 -11.81 -6.65
C MET A 97 21.89 -11.16 -5.62
N LYS A 98 21.46 -10.00 -5.10
CA LYS A 98 22.21 -9.24 -4.11
C LYS A 98 21.49 -9.23 -2.78
N GLN A 99 22.27 -9.30 -1.72
CA GLN A 99 21.78 -9.09 -0.36
C GLN A 99 22.52 -7.94 0.32
N ARG A 100 21.82 -7.25 1.21
CA ARG A 100 22.36 -6.22 2.09
C ARG A 100 21.75 -6.38 3.45
N GLU A 101 22.51 -6.04 4.48
CA GLU A 101 22.01 -5.98 5.84
C GLU A 101 22.06 -4.54 6.35
N LEU A 102 20.99 -4.13 7.01
CA LEU A 102 20.89 -2.88 7.73
C LEU A 102 20.83 -3.18 9.23
N ARG A 103 21.58 -2.43 10.03
CA ARG A 103 21.47 -2.49 11.48
C ARG A 103 20.21 -1.73 11.90
N LEU A 104 19.43 -2.37 12.76
CA LEU A 104 18.24 -1.78 13.36
C LEU A 104 18.50 -1.56 14.85
N GLU A 105 18.14 -0.37 15.33
CA GLU A 105 18.24 -0.03 16.76
C GLU A 105 16.84 0.10 17.36
N ARG A 106 16.74 -0.18 18.65
CA ARG A 106 15.50 0.04 19.40
C ARG A 106 15.26 1.53 19.55
N ASP A 107 14.07 1.98 19.23
CA ASP A 107 13.63 3.37 19.46
C ASP A 107 13.20 3.53 20.93
N PRO A 108 13.88 4.38 21.72
CA PRO A 108 13.46 4.68 23.09
C PRO A 108 12.06 5.28 23.19
N GLY A 109 11.61 5.98 22.14
CA GLY A 109 10.27 6.58 22.02
C GLY A 109 9.21 5.65 21.45
N CYS A 110 9.53 4.39 21.14
CA CYS A 110 8.59 3.47 20.55
C CYS A 110 7.31 3.31 21.40
N PRO A 111 6.10 3.45 20.82
CA PRO A 111 4.86 3.43 21.59
C PRO A 111 4.51 2.07 22.22
N VAL A 112 5.15 0.97 21.80
CA VAL A 112 4.85 -0.37 22.33
C VAL A 112 6.03 -1.00 23.07
N CYS A 113 7.28 -0.75 22.67
CA CYS A 113 8.45 -1.34 23.33
C CYS A 113 9.46 -0.31 23.86
N GLY A 114 9.19 0.99 23.75
CA GLY A 114 10.07 2.05 24.22
C GLY A 114 10.22 2.13 25.76
N GLU A 115 10.85 3.19 26.24
CA GLU A 115 11.05 3.41 27.68
C GLU A 115 9.74 3.78 28.38
N HIS A 116 8.84 4.47 27.69
CA HIS A 116 7.54 4.91 28.17
C HIS A 116 6.44 4.50 27.18
N PRO A 117 6.13 3.19 27.08
CA PRO A 117 5.15 2.74 26.11
C PRO A 117 3.76 3.26 26.42
N SER A 118 3.02 3.68 25.39
CA SER A 118 1.63 4.11 25.47
C SER A 118 0.63 3.00 25.09
N ILE A 119 1.08 1.95 24.40
CA ILE A 119 0.28 0.80 23.97
C ILE A 119 0.53 -0.37 24.93
N HIS A 120 -0.44 -0.64 25.80
CA HIS A 120 -0.39 -1.71 26.81
C HIS A 120 -1.39 -2.84 26.52
N ALA A 121 -2.23 -2.69 25.50
CA ALA A 121 -3.20 -3.68 25.04
C ALA A 121 -3.35 -3.56 23.53
N LEU A 122 -3.97 -4.57 22.91
CA LEU A 122 -4.28 -4.48 21.47
C LEU A 122 -5.24 -3.32 21.21
N ILE A 123 -4.93 -2.55 20.17
CA ILE A 123 -5.71 -1.38 19.73
C ILE A 123 -6.64 -1.74 18.58
N ASP A 124 -7.45 -0.80 18.11
CA ASP A 124 -8.20 -0.95 16.86
C ASP A 124 -7.25 -0.76 15.66
N TYR A 125 -6.85 -1.85 15.04
CA TYR A 125 -5.91 -1.83 13.91
C TYR A 125 -6.54 -1.42 12.60
N GLU A 126 -7.86 -1.55 12.44
CA GLU A 126 -8.56 -1.07 11.25
C GLU A 126 -8.58 0.46 11.24
N GLU A 127 -8.88 1.07 12.39
CA GLU A 127 -8.81 2.52 12.56
C GLU A 127 -7.36 3.02 12.44
N PHE A 128 -6.41 2.38 13.13
CA PHE A 128 -5.00 2.76 13.10
C PHE A 128 -4.39 2.68 11.69
N CYS A 129 -4.78 1.70 10.88
CA CYS A 129 -4.34 1.57 9.49
C CYS A 129 -5.16 2.40 8.50
N GLY A 130 -6.14 3.17 8.97
CA GLY A 130 -7.02 3.97 8.12
C GLY A 130 -7.90 3.13 7.19
N LEU A 131 -8.21 1.88 7.60
CA LEU A 131 -9.04 0.96 6.82
C LEU A 131 -10.52 1.13 7.14
N LYS A 132 -10.87 1.68 8.32
CA LYS A 132 -12.26 2.03 8.62
C LYS A 132 -12.66 3.22 7.74
N PRO A 133 -13.79 3.13 7.04
CA PRO A 133 -14.38 4.32 6.46
C PRO A 133 -14.61 5.33 7.58
N ASP A 134 -14.18 6.56 7.39
CA ASP A 134 -14.58 7.64 8.27
C ASP A 134 -16.08 7.85 8.07
N GLU A 135 -16.91 7.40 9.00
CA GLU A 135 -18.36 7.49 8.92
C GLU A 135 -18.85 8.97 8.83
N SER A 136 -17.98 9.93 9.18
CA SER A 136 -18.23 11.36 9.00
C SER A 136 -18.01 11.84 7.56
N GLU A 137 -17.29 11.07 6.74
CA GLU A 137 -17.02 11.43 5.34
C GLU A 137 -18.17 10.95 4.42
N ALA A 138 -18.70 11.86 3.61
CA ALA A 138 -19.70 11.52 2.61
C ALA A 138 -19.23 10.36 1.68
N PRO A 139 -20.13 9.48 1.24
CA PRO A 139 -19.78 8.40 0.32
C PRO A 139 -19.19 8.99 -0.98
N ILE A 140 -18.12 8.36 -1.48
CA ILE A 140 -17.53 8.79 -2.76
C ILE A 140 -18.45 8.36 -3.88
N GLU A 141 -18.82 9.33 -4.69
CA GLU A 141 -19.59 9.08 -5.91
C GLU A 141 -18.79 8.22 -6.87
N SER A 142 -19.43 7.23 -7.46
CA SER A 142 -18.80 6.32 -8.42
C SER A 142 -19.64 6.22 -9.68
N VAL A 143 -18.96 6.13 -10.81
CA VAL A 143 -19.53 5.93 -12.14
C VAL A 143 -19.10 4.56 -12.66
N THR A 144 -20.02 3.81 -13.28
CA THR A 144 -19.70 2.54 -13.92
C THR A 144 -18.97 2.77 -15.25
N ALA A 145 -18.30 1.73 -15.76
CA ALA A 145 -17.62 1.80 -17.06
C ALA A 145 -18.58 2.12 -18.22
N LEU A 146 -19.79 1.55 -18.19
CA LEU A 146 -20.81 1.79 -19.21
C LEU A 146 -21.36 3.22 -19.15
N GLU A 147 -21.62 3.76 -17.96
CA GLU A 147 -22.06 5.16 -17.80
C GLU A 147 -20.99 6.12 -18.25
N LEU A 148 -19.73 5.90 -17.87
CA LEU A 148 -18.62 6.73 -18.30
C LEU A 148 -18.45 6.69 -19.83
N HIS A 149 -18.60 5.51 -20.43
CA HIS A 149 -18.55 5.37 -21.88
C HIS A 149 -19.66 6.19 -22.56
N ALA A 150 -20.89 6.10 -22.09
CA ALA A 150 -21.98 6.93 -22.61
C ALA A 150 -21.68 8.42 -22.50
N TRP A 151 -21.16 8.90 -21.39
CA TRP A 151 -20.80 10.30 -21.21
C TRP A 151 -19.68 10.76 -22.18
N ILE A 152 -18.72 9.89 -22.48
CA ILE A 152 -17.66 10.18 -23.45
C ILE A 152 -18.24 10.26 -24.87
N GLU A 153 -19.12 9.33 -25.27
CA GLU A 153 -19.78 9.33 -26.57
C GLU A 153 -20.71 10.53 -26.76
N GLU A 154 -21.36 11.00 -25.70
CA GLU A 154 -22.17 12.21 -25.68
C GLU A 154 -21.36 13.51 -25.72
N GLY A 155 -20.03 13.43 -25.59
CA GLY A 155 -19.15 14.59 -25.54
C GLY A 155 -19.29 15.41 -24.26
N LYS A 156 -19.71 14.81 -23.15
CA LYS A 156 -19.82 15.49 -21.86
C LYS A 156 -18.45 16.01 -21.44
N PRO A 157 -18.33 17.30 -21.01
CA PRO A 157 -17.08 17.83 -20.46
C PRO A 157 -16.65 17.06 -19.23
N LEU A 158 -15.51 16.37 -19.29
CA LEU A 158 -14.98 15.56 -18.20
C LEU A 158 -13.46 15.70 -18.11
N GLN A 159 -12.95 15.70 -16.90
CA GLN A 159 -11.54 15.52 -16.61
C GLN A 159 -11.30 14.04 -16.26
N LEU A 160 -10.76 13.26 -17.18
CA LEU A 160 -10.42 11.87 -16.93
C LEU A 160 -8.99 11.79 -16.40
N ILE A 161 -8.79 11.22 -15.21
CA ILE A 161 -7.51 11.21 -14.51
C ILE A 161 -7.05 9.79 -14.26
N ASP A 162 -5.98 9.37 -14.94
CA ASP A 162 -5.34 8.08 -14.73
C ASP A 162 -4.24 8.20 -13.67
N ILE A 163 -4.51 7.65 -12.49
CA ILE A 163 -3.59 7.74 -11.33
C ILE A 163 -2.61 6.58 -11.23
N ARG A 164 -2.57 5.71 -12.23
CA ARG A 164 -1.67 4.56 -12.26
C ARG A 164 -0.22 4.96 -12.55
N GLU A 165 0.67 4.08 -12.13
CA GLU A 165 2.10 4.25 -12.39
C GLU A 165 2.46 3.98 -13.87
N PRO A 166 3.60 4.51 -14.37
CA PRO A 166 4.01 4.37 -15.78
C PRO A 166 4.09 2.92 -16.27
N HIS A 167 4.55 1.98 -15.42
CA HIS A 167 4.67 0.57 -15.78
C HIS A 167 3.30 -0.11 -16.00
N GLU A 168 2.28 0.26 -15.22
CA GLU A 168 0.91 -0.24 -15.38
C GLU A 168 0.30 0.26 -16.70
N ARG A 169 0.57 1.51 -17.05
CA ARG A 169 0.12 2.13 -18.28
C ARG A 169 0.80 1.56 -19.53
N ALA A 170 2.00 1.00 -19.39
CA ALA A 170 2.66 0.27 -20.46
C ALA A 170 1.90 -1.01 -20.82
N ILE A 171 1.20 -1.64 -19.85
CA ILE A 171 0.37 -2.83 -20.07
C ILE A 171 -0.96 -2.46 -20.73
N ALA A 172 -1.68 -1.51 -20.13
CA ALA A 172 -3.02 -1.10 -20.58
C ALA A 172 -3.11 0.42 -20.67
N LYS A 173 -3.16 0.97 -21.90
CA LYS A 173 -3.23 2.41 -22.13
C LYS A 173 -4.67 2.89 -22.14
N PHE A 174 -4.94 4.02 -21.50
CA PHE A 174 -6.21 4.74 -21.58
C PHE A 174 -5.93 6.17 -22.08
N PRO A 175 -5.88 6.38 -23.42
CA PRO A 175 -5.33 7.60 -24.00
C PRO A 175 -6.17 8.85 -23.75
N GLN A 176 -7.45 8.70 -23.41
CA GLN A 176 -8.35 9.82 -23.13
C GLN A 176 -8.10 10.48 -21.77
N ALA A 177 -7.36 9.82 -20.85
CA ALA A 177 -7.12 10.34 -19.52
C ALA A 177 -5.79 11.10 -19.42
N LYS A 178 -5.84 12.22 -18.67
CA LYS A 178 -4.64 12.91 -18.19
C LYS A 178 -3.94 12.03 -17.17
N VAL A 179 -2.64 11.86 -17.33
CA VAL A 179 -1.82 11.05 -16.44
C VAL A 179 -1.38 11.86 -15.23
N MET A 180 -1.72 11.36 -14.08
CA MET A 180 -1.31 11.97 -12.81
C MET A 180 -1.17 10.89 -11.74
N PRO A 181 0.01 10.27 -11.58
CA PRO A 181 0.24 9.23 -10.57
C PRO A 181 -0.23 9.64 -9.18
N LEU A 182 -0.75 8.67 -8.40
CA LEU A 182 -1.39 8.90 -7.10
C LEU A 182 -0.56 9.82 -6.19
N GLY A 183 0.75 9.62 -6.08
CA GLY A 183 1.64 10.44 -5.25
C GLY A 183 1.79 11.91 -5.69
N GLN A 184 1.25 12.30 -6.85
CA GLN A 184 1.32 13.67 -7.37
C GLN A 184 0.00 14.44 -7.22
N ILE A 185 -1.11 13.76 -6.93
CA ILE A 185 -2.46 14.32 -6.99
C ILE A 185 -2.61 15.61 -6.15
N VAL A 186 -2.27 15.56 -4.88
CA VAL A 186 -2.42 16.72 -3.97
C VAL A 186 -1.46 17.86 -4.34
N ARG A 187 -0.23 17.54 -4.80
CA ARG A 187 0.75 18.57 -5.22
C ARG A 187 0.35 19.30 -6.49
N ARG A 188 -0.52 18.70 -7.28
CA ARG A 188 -0.97 19.21 -8.57
C ARG A 188 -2.46 19.56 -8.55
N ILE A 189 -2.99 19.88 -7.36
CA ILE A 189 -4.41 20.22 -7.15
C ILE A 189 -4.87 21.40 -8.02
N ASP A 190 -3.99 22.37 -8.27
CA ASP A 190 -4.27 23.54 -9.09
C ASP A 190 -4.44 23.23 -10.59
N GLU A 191 -4.13 22.01 -11.01
CA GLU A 191 -4.33 21.57 -12.40
C GLU A 191 -5.74 21.03 -12.68
N PHE A 192 -6.58 20.94 -11.65
CA PHE A 192 -7.97 20.53 -11.78
C PHE A 192 -8.87 21.76 -11.91
N ASP A 193 -9.77 21.73 -12.88
CA ASP A 193 -10.83 22.72 -13.02
C ASP A 193 -12.01 22.32 -12.12
N PRO A 194 -12.32 23.08 -11.05
CA PRO A 194 -13.40 22.72 -10.14
C PRO A 194 -14.80 22.85 -10.75
N THR A 195 -14.94 23.46 -11.93
CA THR A 195 -16.21 23.61 -12.64
C THR A 195 -16.53 22.45 -13.57
N VAL A 196 -15.57 21.54 -13.79
CA VAL A 196 -15.69 20.37 -14.66
C VAL A 196 -15.61 19.10 -13.85
N ASP A 197 -16.57 18.19 -14.01
CA ASP A 197 -16.60 16.89 -13.35
C ASP A 197 -15.30 16.11 -13.59
N ALA A 198 -14.67 15.57 -12.56
CA ALA A 198 -13.47 14.75 -12.70
C ALA A 198 -13.74 13.28 -12.36
N VAL A 199 -13.31 12.37 -13.22
CA VAL A 199 -13.37 10.92 -12.99
C VAL A 199 -11.97 10.37 -12.83
N PHE A 200 -11.72 9.80 -11.65
CA PHE A 200 -10.45 9.17 -11.30
C PHE A 200 -10.50 7.68 -11.61
N LEU A 201 -9.46 7.18 -12.27
CA LEU A 201 -9.38 5.77 -12.63
C LEU A 201 -8.02 5.17 -12.20
N CYS A 202 -8.10 3.97 -11.70
CA CYS A 202 -6.95 3.11 -11.46
C CYS A 202 -7.26 1.69 -11.96
N LYS A 203 -6.49 0.68 -11.58
CA LYS A 203 -6.72 -0.70 -12.03
C LYS A 203 -8.10 -1.24 -11.62
N ILE A 204 -8.46 -1.14 -10.32
CA ILE A 204 -9.66 -1.75 -9.71
C ILE A 204 -10.53 -0.77 -8.92
N GLY A 205 -10.32 0.55 -9.02
CA GLY A 205 -11.13 1.58 -8.37
C GLY A 205 -10.73 1.93 -6.92
N GLN A 206 -9.89 1.17 -6.25
CA GLN A 206 -9.54 1.44 -4.84
C GLN A 206 -8.62 2.64 -4.67
N ARG A 207 -7.50 2.71 -5.40
CA ARG A 207 -6.57 3.85 -5.33
C ARG A 207 -7.24 5.17 -5.70
N SER A 208 -8.23 5.14 -6.61
CA SER A 208 -9.00 6.32 -6.99
C SER A 208 -9.78 6.89 -5.83
N ILE A 209 -10.36 6.03 -4.97
CA ILE A 209 -11.05 6.43 -3.74
C ILE A 209 -10.08 7.18 -2.82
N PHE A 210 -8.85 6.67 -2.61
CA PHE A 210 -7.86 7.36 -1.79
C PHE A 210 -7.41 8.70 -2.39
N ALA A 211 -7.24 8.77 -3.72
CA ALA A 211 -6.90 10.01 -4.41
C ALA A 211 -7.98 11.08 -4.20
N ILE A 212 -9.25 10.69 -4.35
CA ILE A 212 -10.40 11.57 -4.15
C ILE A 212 -10.46 12.07 -2.71
N ARG A 213 -10.29 11.18 -1.72
CA ARG A 213 -10.24 11.56 -0.31
C ARG A 213 -9.11 12.55 -0.01
N ALA A 214 -7.92 12.29 -0.55
CA ALA A 214 -6.77 13.17 -0.38
C ALA A 214 -7.04 14.57 -0.95
N LEU A 215 -7.69 14.69 -2.12
CA LEU A 215 -8.09 15.95 -2.72
C LEU A 215 -9.13 16.69 -1.87
N GLN A 216 -10.16 15.98 -1.40
CA GLN A 216 -11.20 16.55 -0.54
C GLN A 216 -10.61 17.11 0.76
N ARG A 217 -9.71 16.36 1.41
CA ARG A 217 -8.99 16.80 2.60
C ARG A 217 -8.05 17.98 2.33
N ALA A 218 -7.50 18.08 1.13
CA ALA A 218 -6.70 19.23 0.69
C ALA A 218 -7.54 20.46 0.30
N GLY A 219 -8.87 20.38 0.41
CA GLY A 219 -9.79 21.50 0.20
C GLY A 219 -10.32 21.63 -1.25
N TYR A 220 -10.15 20.62 -2.10
CA TYR A 220 -10.74 20.66 -3.45
C TYR A 220 -12.26 20.62 -3.40
N GLN A 221 -12.92 21.55 -4.10
CA GLN A 221 -14.37 21.73 -4.07
C GLN A 221 -15.09 21.25 -5.34
N GLY A 222 -14.35 20.81 -6.37
CA GLY A 222 -14.96 20.29 -7.59
C GLY A 222 -15.58 18.90 -7.38
N ARG A 223 -16.51 18.53 -8.25
CA ARG A 223 -17.12 17.20 -8.23
C ARG A 223 -16.13 16.17 -8.74
N VAL A 224 -15.87 15.17 -7.91
CA VAL A 224 -14.92 14.09 -8.17
C VAL A 224 -15.60 12.74 -8.01
N MET A 225 -15.38 11.83 -8.95
CA MET A 225 -16.00 10.51 -9.01
C MET A 225 -14.95 9.43 -9.22
N ASN A 226 -15.21 8.26 -8.70
CA ASN A 226 -14.41 7.06 -8.90
C ASN A 226 -14.95 6.23 -10.07
N LEU A 227 -14.10 5.76 -10.98
CA LEU A 227 -14.49 4.70 -11.90
C LEU A 227 -14.62 3.39 -11.12
N LYS A 228 -15.86 2.93 -10.94
CA LYS A 228 -16.17 1.70 -10.21
C LYS A 228 -15.47 0.50 -10.86
N ASP A 229 -14.78 -0.30 -10.04
CA ASP A 229 -13.97 -1.45 -10.45
C ASP A 229 -12.86 -1.12 -11.48
N GLY A 230 -12.58 0.18 -11.69
CA GLY A 230 -11.44 0.71 -12.43
C GLY A 230 -11.36 0.29 -13.90
N LEU A 231 -10.14 0.30 -14.44
CA LEU A 231 -9.91 -0.08 -15.84
C LEU A 231 -10.17 -1.55 -16.14
N ASN A 232 -10.17 -2.42 -15.14
CA ASN A 232 -10.58 -3.81 -15.33
C ASN A 232 -12.06 -3.92 -15.70
N ALA A 233 -12.93 -3.08 -15.10
CA ALA A 233 -14.32 -2.99 -15.53
C ALA A 233 -14.45 -2.40 -16.95
N TRP A 234 -13.69 -1.37 -17.26
CA TRP A 234 -13.66 -0.82 -18.62
C TRP A 234 -13.24 -1.86 -19.66
N ALA A 235 -12.19 -2.63 -19.38
CA ALA A 235 -11.69 -3.70 -20.24
C ALA A 235 -12.71 -4.84 -20.41
N ARG A 236 -13.51 -5.13 -19.38
CA ARG A 236 -14.54 -6.16 -19.43
C ARG A 236 -15.81 -5.72 -20.16
N ASP A 237 -16.25 -4.48 -19.89
CA ASP A 237 -17.60 -4.06 -20.21
C ASP A 237 -17.69 -3.12 -21.44
N VAL A 238 -16.55 -2.48 -21.82
CA VAL A 238 -16.50 -1.47 -22.89
C VAL A 238 -15.48 -1.82 -23.98
N ASP A 239 -14.21 -1.96 -23.66
CA ASP A 239 -13.17 -2.25 -24.66
C ASP A 239 -12.43 -3.53 -24.33
N THR A 240 -12.92 -4.65 -24.81
CA THR A 240 -12.35 -5.99 -24.57
C THR A 240 -10.97 -6.22 -25.20
N ARG A 241 -10.47 -5.26 -26.00
CA ARG A 241 -9.10 -5.28 -26.53
C ARG A 241 -8.09 -4.78 -25.49
N LEU A 242 -8.56 -4.05 -24.48
CA LEU A 242 -7.71 -3.60 -23.38
C LEU A 242 -7.39 -4.80 -22.46
N PRO A 243 -6.10 -5.10 -22.21
CA PRO A 243 -5.77 -6.23 -21.36
C PRO A 243 -6.20 -5.97 -19.90
N GLN A 244 -6.79 -6.98 -19.27
CA GLN A 244 -6.94 -7.05 -17.82
C GLN A 244 -5.63 -7.60 -17.22
N TYR A 245 -5.16 -7.03 -16.11
CA TYR A 245 -3.87 -7.40 -15.52
C TYR A 245 -3.91 -7.36 -13.99
#